data_078472293debc859e19a47883378e3a3
#
_entry.id   078472293debc859e19a47883378e3a3
#
_cell.length_a   1.000
_cell.length_b   1.000
_cell.length_c   1.000
_cell.angle_alpha   90.00
_cell.angle_beta   90.00
_cell.angle_gamma   90.00
#
_symmetry.space_group_name_H-M   'P 1'
#
loop_
_entity.id
_entity.type
_entity.pdbx_description
1 polymer ?
#
loop_
_entity_poly.entity_id
_entity_poly.type
_entity_poly.pdbx_seq_one_letter_code
_entity_poly.pdbx_strand_id
1 'polypeptide(L)'
;MKNKQQTTGARLRLSAEEVEIINEHRGDKLDNINGNTALDIHLKDRGINKKDVVSVKHWQSMSGELRFSIVTKEDYGLSEKKIFQKVNDYIEKYSPAYAKIERTKASHLLVVNPADIHIGKYANEVETKEKYDNDLAVNRVLEGVVGLLEKTKGFKIEKVLFCIGNDVLHIDNVYGTTTKGTPQDTDGKWWEHYQIALALYVKCVEILRTVAPVDVVHCMSNHDYQSGFHLAHTLKSWFRNADDVMFDVSVAYRKYYKYGQNLIGLEH
;
A
#
# COMPACT_ATOMS: atom_id res chain seq x y z
N MET A 1 -17.92 -39.61 -13.00
CA MET A 1 -17.98 -39.58 -11.55
C MET A 1 -16.56 -39.59 -11.01
N LYS A 2 -16.00 -38.46 -10.60
CA LYS A 2 -14.78 -38.35 -9.77
C LYS A 2 -14.97 -37.15 -8.87
N ASN A 3 -15.16 -37.43 -7.58
CA ASN A 3 -15.30 -36.45 -6.50
C ASN A 3 -14.07 -35.58 -6.39
N LYS A 4 -14.24 -34.27 -6.49
CA LYS A 4 -13.26 -33.27 -6.00
C LYS A 4 -13.49 -33.10 -4.50
N GLN A 5 -12.60 -33.62 -3.67
CA GLN A 5 -12.51 -33.28 -2.26
C GLN A 5 -12.01 -31.83 -2.15
N GLN A 6 -12.86 -30.98 -1.61
CA GLN A 6 -12.50 -29.68 -1.09
C GLN A 6 -11.73 -29.89 0.22
N THR A 7 -10.45 -29.53 0.24
CA THR A 7 -9.66 -29.40 1.46
C THR A 7 -10.00 -28.09 2.14
N THR A 8 -11.03 -28.10 2.97
CA THR A 8 -11.24 -27.05 3.99
C THR A 8 -10.20 -27.26 5.08
N GLY A 9 -9.32 -26.28 5.28
CA GLY A 9 -8.39 -26.25 6.40
C GLY A 9 -9.15 -26.17 7.73
N ALA A 10 -9.48 -27.32 8.29
CA ALA A 10 -10.01 -27.41 9.63
C ALA A 10 -8.88 -27.07 10.62
N ARG A 11 -9.01 -25.94 11.31
CA ARG A 11 -8.24 -25.70 12.54
C ARG A 11 -8.68 -26.76 13.55
N LEU A 12 -7.84 -27.75 13.81
CA LEU A 12 -8.01 -28.68 14.90
C LEU A 12 -8.02 -27.87 16.22
N ARG A 13 -9.19 -27.77 16.83
CA ARG A 13 -9.33 -27.34 18.23
C ARG A 13 -9.00 -28.56 19.07
N LEU A 14 -7.87 -28.54 19.75
CA LEU A 14 -7.52 -29.54 20.75
C LEU A 14 -8.50 -29.42 21.94
N SER A 15 -8.96 -30.54 22.45
CA SER A 15 -9.75 -30.60 23.67
C SER A 15 -8.90 -30.22 24.87
N ALA A 16 -9.50 -29.88 26.01
CA ALA A 16 -8.78 -29.57 27.23
C ALA A 16 -7.90 -30.75 27.68
N GLU A 17 -8.33 -32.00 27.51
CA GLU A 17 -7.57 -33.22 27.80
C GLU A 17 -6.37 -33.39 26.86
N GLU A 18 -6.50 -33.11 25.58
CA GLU A 18 -5.37 -33.17 24.63
C GLU A 18 -4.32 -32.09 24.92
N VAL A 19 -4.75 -30.92 25.39
CA VAL A 19 -3.83 -29.86 25.84
C VAL A 19 -3.11 -30.26 27.09
N GLU A 20 -3.77 -30.97 28.03
CA GLU A 20 -3.19 -31.48 29.28
C GLU A 20 -2.15 -32.57 29.01
N ILE A 21 -2.45 -33.53 28.14
CA ILE A 21 -1.51 -34.60 27.72
C ILE A 21 -0.28 -34.00 27.00
N ILE A 22 -0.45 -32.97 26.16
CA ILE A 22 0.68 -32.30 25.50
C ILE A 22 1.55 -31.55 26.53
N ASN A 23 0.93 -30.98 27.57
CA ASN A 23 1.63 -30.26 28.60
C ASN A 23 2.39 -31.23 29.54
N GLU A 24 1.82 -32.38 29.88
CA GLU A 24 2.49 -33.41 30.68
C GLU A 24 3.73 -34.01 29.97
N HIS A 25 3.64 -34.30 28.66
CA HIS A 25 4.78 -34.80 27.88
C HIS A 25 5.86 -33.75 27.57
N ARG A 26 5.57 -32.46 27.73
CA ARG A 26 6.53 -31.34 27.56
C ARG A 26 7.14 -30.87 28.89
N GLY A 27 6.51 -31.21 30.04
CA GLY A 27 6.92 -30.75 31.35
C GLY A 27 8.23 -31.34 31.86
N ASP A 28 8.63 -32.53 31.41
CA ASP A 28 9.72 -33.31 32.04
C ASP A 28 11.14 -32.88 31.69
N LYS A 29 11.36 -31.82 30.92
CA LYS A 29 12.72 -31.35 30.55
C LYS A 29 13.09 -29.93 30.97
N LEU A 30 12.22 -29.21 31.65
CA LEU A 30 12.46 -27.80 32.01
C LEU A 30 12.68 -27.55 33.51
N ASP A 31 12.58 -28.56 34.37
CA ASP A 31 12.52 -28.39 35.84
C ASP A 31 13.84 -28.49 36.58
N ASN A 32 15.00 -28.40 35.96
CA ASN A 32 16.26 -28.51 36.68
C ASN A 32 17.31 -27.45 36.35
N ILE A 33 16.99 -26.18 36.59
CA ILE A 33 18.00 -25.14 36.83
C ILE A 33 17.52 -24.22 37.95
N ASN A 34 17.98 -24.48 39.18
CA ASN A 34 17.96 -23.61 40.38
C ASN A 34 16.81 -22.58 40.49
N GLY A 35 15.57 -23.01 40.68
CA GLY A 35 14.47 -22.17 41.18
C GLY A 35 13.99 -20.99 40.35
N ASN A 36 14.80 -20.53 39.41
CA ASN A 36 14.43 -19.51 38.41
C ASN A 36 14.80 -20.02 37.02
N THR A 37 13.82 -20.52 36.28
CA THR A 37 14.04 -20.94 34.90
C THR A 37 14.29 -19.69 34.01
N ALA A 38 14.99 -19.87 32.90
CA ALA A 38 15.21 -18.80 31.94
C ALA A 38 13.87 -18.16 31.49
N LEU A 39 12.77 -18.92 31.51
CA LEU A 39 11.42 -18.45 31.28
C LEU A 39 10.95 -17.51 32.40
N ASP A 40 11.16 -17.82 33.66
CA ASP A 40 10.73 -17.01 34.81
C ASP A 40 11.43 -15.64 34.81
N ILE A 41 12.72 -15.64 34.47
CA ILE A 41 13.49 -14.39 34.27
C ILE A 41 12.89 -13.57 33.12
N HIS A 42 12.64 -14.20 31.98
CA HIS A 42 12.08 -13.53 30.79
C HIS A 42 10.65 -12.96 31.00
N LEU A 43 9.82 -13.69 31.78
CA LEU A 43 8.48 -13.20 32.15
C LEU A 43 8.57 -12.01 33.10
N LYS A 44 9.47 -12.06 34.07
CA LYS A 44 9.70 -10.98 35.05
C LYS A 44 10.19 -9.71 34.36
N ASP A 45 11.16 -9.81 33.46
CA ASP A 45 11.71 -8.67 32.72
C ASP A 45 10.66 -7.95 31.87
N ARG A 46 9.65 -8.69 31.43
CA ARG A 46 8.52 -8.14 30.62
C ARG A 46 7.29 -7.80 31.44
N GLY A 47 7.31 -7.98 32.77
CA GLY A 47 6.15 -7.73 33.62
C GLY A 47 4.99 -8.68 33.39
N ILE A 48 5.22 -9.87 32.80
CA ILE A 48 4.18 -10.84 32.49
C ILE A 48 3.99 -11.77 33.70
N ASN A 49 2.75 -11.87 34.22
CA ASN A 49 2.44 -12.78 35.28
C ASN A 49 2.34 -14.22 34.72
N LYS A 50 3.02 -15.16 35.35
CA LYS A 50 3.01 -16.59 34.95
C LYS A 50 1.60 -17.18 34.87
N LYS A 51 0.66 -16.70 35.70
CA LYS A 51 -0.74 -17.12 35.74
C LYS A 51 -1.52 -16.70 34.44
N ASP A 52 -0.99 -15.73 33.72
CA ASP A 52 -1.61 -15.20 32.50
C ASP A 52 -1.03 -15.80 31.23
N VAL A 53 -0.01 -16.67 31.36
CA VAL A 53 0.61 -17.38 30.24
C VAL A 53 -0.28 -18.55 29.82
N VAL A 54 -0.67 -18.57 28.53
CA VAL A 54 -1.47 -19.65 27.93
C VAL A 54 -0.59 -20.64 27.19
N SER A 55 0.43 -20.16 26.49
CA SER A 55 1.39 -21.04 25.83
C SER A 55 2.75 -20.37 25.70
N VAL A 56 3.79 -21.20 25.67
CA VAL A 56 5.18 -20.80 25.49
C VAL A 56 5.79 -21.65 24.39
N LYS A 57 6.40 -21.00 23.39
CA LYS A 57 7.33 -21.64 22.45
C LYS A 57 8.71 -21.10 22.72
N HIS A 58 9.71 -21.97 22.73
CA HIS A 58 11.09 -21.53 22.84
C HIS A 58 11.96 -22.18 21.78
N TRP A 59 13.02 -21.51 21.42
CA TRP A 59 14.04 -22.02 20.50
C TRP A 59 15.38 -21.38 20.81
N GLN A 60 16.44 -22.03 20.41
CA GLN A 60 17.79 -21.53 20.55
C GLN A 60 18.24 -20.88 19.25
N SER A 61 18.77 -19.65 19.30
CA SER A 61 19.36 -18.99 18.16
C SER A 61 20.68 -19.66 17.76
N MET A 62 21.19 -19.36 16.57
CA MET A 62 22.49 -19.86 16.13
C MET A 62 23.66 -19.40 17.03
N SER A 63 23.48 -18.30 17.77
CA SER A 63 24.42 -17.80 18.77
C SER A 63 24.29 -18.48 20.14
N GLY A 64 23.40 -19.47 20.28
CA GLY A 64 23.16 -20.18 21.56
C GLY A 64 22.19 -19.47 22.52
N GLU A 65 21.64 -18.31 22.13
CA GLU A 65 20.71 -17.54 22.95
C GLU A 65 19.32 -18.18 22.94
N LEU A 66 18.72 -18.36 24.15
CA LEU A 66 17.36 -18.88 24.28
C LEU A 66 16.34 -17.79 24.03
N ARG A 67 15.40 -18.03 23.09
CA ARG A 67 14.33 -17.11 22.73
C ARG A 67 12.97 -17.72 23.03
N PHE A 68 12.02 -16.84 23.41
CA PHE A 68 10.67 -17.24 23.78
C PHE A 68 9.64 -16.50 22.96
N SER A 69 8.56 -17.21 22.58
CA SER A 69 7.31 -16.65 22.12
C SER A 69 6.24 -17.01 23.12
N ILE A 70 5.66 -16.03 23.79
CA ILE A 70 4.72 -16.19 24.89
C ILE A 70 3.36 -15.68 24.43
N VAL A 71 2.31 -16.48 24.68
CA VAL A 71 0.90 -16.06 24.46
C VAL A 71 0.27 -15.96 25.84
N THR A 72 -0.31 -14.80 26.13
CA THR A 72 -1.00 -14.55 27.40
C THR A 72 -2.51 -14.73 27.28
N LYS A 73 -3.22 -14.81 28.39
CA LYS A 73 -4.70 -14.84 28.42
C LYS A 73 -5.30 -13.61 27.76
N GLU A 74 -4.64 -12.48 27.89
CA GLU A 74 -5.06 -11.24 27.24
C GLU A 74 -4.99 -11.36 25.70
N ASP A 75 -3.93 -11.96 25.18
CA ASP A 75 -3.78 -12.23 23.75
C ASP A 75 -4.79 -13.28 23.26
N TYR A 76 -5.05 -14.31 24.07
CA TYR A 76 -5.98 -15.39 23.73
C TYR A 76 -7.44 -14.97 23.80
N GLY A 77 -7.76 -13.97 24.62
CA GLY A 77 -9.11 -13.43 24.80
C GLY A 77 -9.49 -12.33 23.83
N LEU A 78 -8.60 -11.94 22.90
CA LEU A 78 -8.93 -10.94 21.89
C LEU A 78 -9.83 -11.56 20.83
N SER A 79 -11.13 -11.19 20.84
CA SER A 79 -12.03 -11.52 19.73
C SER A 79 -11.51 -10.84 18.45
N GLU A 80 -11.79 -11.45 17.28
CA GLU A 80 -11.47 -10.83 15.96
C GLU A 80 -11.87 -9.34 15.93
N LYS A 81 -13.03 -9.02 16.49
CA LYS A 81 -13.52 -7.64 16.57
C LYS A 81 -12.58 -6.71 17.37
N LYS A 82 -11.99 -7.17 18.47
CA LYS A 82 -11.03 -6.37 19.26
C LYS A 82 -9.70 -6.22 18.54
N ILE A 83 -9.26 -7.24 17.80
CA ILE A 83 -8.05 -7.16 16.98
C ILE A 83 -8.26 -6.13 15.86
N PHE A 84 -9.36 -6.23 15.13
CA PHE A 84 -9.70 -5.26 14.10
C PHE A 84 -9.81 -3.83 14.65
N GLN A 85 -10.42 -3.67 15.83
CA GLN A 85 -10.51 -2.34 16.47
C GLN A 85 -9.12 -1.79 16.78
N LYS A 86 -8.23 -2.55 17.42
CA LYS A 86 -6.85 -2.13 17.71
C LYS A 86 -6.07 -1.77 16.43
N VAL A 87 -6.24 -2.55 15.37
CA VAL A 87 -5.60 -2.28 14.07
C VAL A 87 -6.14 -1.00 13.45
N ASN A 88 -7.44 -0.78 13.48
CA ASN A 88 -8.06 0.44 12.97
C ASN A 88 -7.62 1.68 13.76
N ASP A 89 -7.64 1.61 15.09
CA ASP A 89 -7.20 2.70 15.97
C ASP A 89 -5.72 3.05 15.69
N TYR A 90 -4.88 2.05 15.44
CA TYR A 90 -3.48 2.25 15.05
C TYR A 90 -3.36 2.92 13.67
N ILE A 91 -4.10 2.42 12.69
CA ILE A 91 -4.13 2.98 11.33
C ILE A 91 -4.60 4.44 11.37
N GLU A 92 -5.68 4.75 12.08
CA GLU A 92 -6.21 6.11 12.18
C GLU A 92 -5.21 7.07 12.84
N LYS A 93 -4.54 6.63 13.90
CA LYS A 93 -3.52 7.43 14.60
C LYS A 93 -2.38 7.88 13.69
N TYR A 94 -1.99 7.05 12.71
CA TYR A 94 -0.88 7.32 11.79
C TYR A 94 -1.34 7.73 10.39
N SER A 95 -2.66 7.92 10.19
CA SER A 95 -3.18 8.38 8.92
C SER A 95 -2.92 9.86 8.72
N PRO A 96 -2.60 10.30 7.49
CA PRO A 96 -2.56 11.71 7.17
C PRO A 96 -3.93 12.35 7.46
N ALA A 97 -3.93 13.47 8.17
CA ALA A 97 -5.12 14.28 8.39
C ALA A 97 -5.13 15.42 7.37
N TYR A 98 -6.26 15.58 6.68
CA TYR A 98 -6.42 16.64 5.68
C TYR A 98 -7.45 17.68 6.17
N ALA A 99 -7.05 18.95 6.15
CA ALA A 99 -7.95 20.05 6.45
C ALA A 99 -9.05 20.13 5.38
N LYS A 100 -10.29 20.36 5.83
CA LYS A 100 -11.39 20.67 4.93
C LYS A 100 -11.16 22.03 4.29
N ILE A 101 -11.24 22.08 2.97
CA ILE A 101 -11.04 23.31 2.20
C ILE A 101 -12.42 23.90 1.85
N GLU A 102 -12.69 25.13 2.29
CA GLU A 102 -13.91 25.83 1.89
C GLU A 102 -13.93 26.12 0.38
N ARG A 103 -15.05 25.82 -0.27
CA ARG A 103 -15.20 25.93 -1.72
C ARG A 103 -16.31 26.90 -2.09
N THR A 104 -16.08 27.67 -3.14
CA THR A 104 -17.13 28.50 -3.76
C THR A 104 -17.77 27.75 -4.92
N LYS A 105 -19.03 28.13 -5.26
CA LYS A 105 -19.72 27.53 -6.42
C LYS A 105 -18.94 27.80 -7.70
N ALA A 106 -18.72 26.74 -8.48
CA ALA A 106 -17.93 26.75 -9.72
C ALA A 106 -18.61 25.87 -10.77
N SER A 107 -18.12 25.88 -12.01
CA SER A 107 -18.81 25.22 -13.13
C SER A 107 -17.89 24.62 -14.18
N HIS A 108 -16.58 24.59 -13.96
CA HIS A 108 -15.62 24.04 -14.91
C HIS A 108 -14.95 22.79 -14.37
N LEU A 109 -14.76 21.80 -15.24
CA LEU A 109 -13.92 20.63 -14.97
C LEU A 109 -12.53 20.91 -15.54
N LEU A 110 -11.50 20.75 -14.72
CA LEU A 110 -10.12 20.67 -15.20
C LEU A 110 -9.74 19.19 -15.35
N VAL A 111 -9.33 18.81 -16.57
CA VAL A 111 -8.79 17.47 -16.83
C VAL A 111 -7.27 17.54 -16.86
N VAL A 112 -6.62 16.78 -16.02
CA VAL A 112 -5.17 16.63 -15.95
C VAL A 112 -4.82 15.18 -16.24
N ASN A 113 -4.15 14.92 -17.34
CA ASN A 113 -3.80 13.57 -17.80
C ASN A 113 -2.31 13.50 -18.17
N PRO A 114 -1.41 13.37 -17.20
CA PRO A 114 -0.02 13.07 -17.49
C PRO A 114 0.09 11.60 -17.92
N ALA A 115 0.39 11.38 -19.20
CA ALA A 115 0.58 10.04 -19.77
C ALA A 115 2.04 9.84 -20.16
N ASP A 116 2.47 8.59 -20.33
CA ASP A 116 3.81 8.21 -20.79
C ASP A 116 4.94 8.84 -19.96
N ILE A 117 4.75 8.87 -18.64
CA ILE A 117 5.75 9.45 -17.73
C ILE A 117 7.00 8.58 -17.66
N HIS A 118 6.81 7.26 -17.66
CA HIS A 118 7.89 6.27 -17.62
C HIS A 118 8.93 6.54 -16.52
N ILE A 119 8.50 6.70 -15.27
CA ILE A 119 9.42 6.74 -14.12
C ILE A 119 10.27 5.46 -14.14
N GLY A 120 11.56 5.60 -14.11
CA GLY A 120 12.53 4.53 -14.25
C GLY A 120 13.15 4.42 -15.65
N LYS A 121 12.68 5.16 -16.65
CA LYS A 121 13.30 5.15 -17.97
C LYS A 121 14.66 5.84 -17.93
N TYR A 122 15.64 5.20 -18.56
CA TYR A 122 16.94 5.79 -18.86
C TYR A 122 17.09 6.01 -20.36
N ALA A 123 17.48 7.20 -20.76
CA ALA A 123 17.94 7.48 -22.12
C ALA A 123 19.08 8.50 -22.08
N ASN A 124 20.11 8.27 -22.87
CA ASN A 124 21.26 9.16 -22.97
C ASN A 124 21.19 10.02 -24.24
N GLU A 125 21.86 11.17 -24.21
CA GLU A 125 21.88 12.12 -25.33
C GLU A 125 22.48 11.57 -26.61
N VAL A 126 23.40 10.60 -26.51
CA VAL A 126 24.08 10.02 -27.68
C VAL A 126 23.09 9.21 -28.52
N GLU A 127 22.20 8.47 -27.87
CA GLU A 127 21.23 7.60 -28.54
C GLU A 127 19.98 8.35 -28.98
N THR A 128 19.46 9.21 -28.13
CA THR A 128 18.13 9.81 -28.31
C THR A 128 18.16 11.31 -28.57
N LYS A 129 19.33 11.94 -28.53
CA LYS A 129 19.57 13.38 -28.62
C LYS A 129 19.02 14.19 -27.40
N GLU A 130 18.40 13.53 -26.46
CA GLU A 130 17.93 14.11 -25.22
C GLU A 130 18.16 13.11 -24.07
N LYS A 131 18.62 13.61 -22.93
CA LYS A 131 18.67 12.82 -21.71
C LYS A 131 17.26 12.62 -21.17
N TYR A 132 16.98 11.39 -20.67
CA TYR A 132 15.78 11.12 -19.88
C TYR A 132 16.14 10.29 -18.65
N ASP A 133 15.72 10.74 -17.49
CA ASP A 133 15.94 10.09 -16.20
C ASP A 133 14.76 10.40 -15.24
N ASN A 134 14.82 9.87 -14.03
CA ASN A 134 13.79 10.06 -13.02
C ASN A 134 13.57 11.53 -12.64
N ASP A 135 14.67 12.29 -12.48
CA ASP A 135 14.58 13.71 -12.09
C ASP A 135 13.86 14.53 -13.18
N LEU A 136 14.21 14.30 -14.42
CA LEU A 136 13.56 14.98 -15.55
C LEU A 136 12.08 14.60 -15.66
N ALA A 137 11.76 13.32 -15.49
CA ALA A 137 10.38 12.85 -15.52
C ALA A 137 9.51 13.54 -14.45
N VAL A 138 9.99 13.56 -13.20
CA VAL A 138 9.31 14.21 -12.07
C VAL A 138 9.13 15.71 -12.32
N ASN A 139 10.19 16.39 -12.74
CA ASN A 139 10.16 17.84 -12.97
C ASN A 139 9.16 18.19 -14.09
N ARG A 140 9.17 17.48 -15.22
CA ARG A 140 8.24 17.70 -16.33
C ARG A 140 6.77 17.56 -15.90
N VAL A 141 6.44 16.57 -15.08
CA VAL A 141 5.06 16.39 -14.60
C VAL A 141 4.68 17.52 -13.65
N LEU A 142 5.52 17.87 -12.69
CA LEU A 142 5.22 18.95 -11.73
C LEU A 142 5.09 20.30 -12.43
N GLU A 143 6.00 20.63 -13.34
CA GLU A 143 5.93 21.85 -14.16
C GLU A 143 4.68 21.86 -15.03
N GLY A 144 4.32 20.70 -15.61
CA GLY A 144 3.09 20.53 -16.39
C GLY A 144 1.82 20.80 -15.57
N VAL A 145 1.73 20.20 -14.38
CA VAL A 145 0.60 20.40 -13.45
C VAL A 145 0.50 21.87 -13.02
N VAL A 146 1.59 22.48 -12.58
CA VAL A 146 1.62 23.90 -12.18
C VAL A 146 1.31 24.80 -13.36
N GLY A 147 1.87 24.53 -14.54
CA GLY A 147 1.60 25.28 -15.77
C GLY A 147 0.14 25.22 -16.22
N LEU A 148 -0.53 24.06 -16.05
CA LEU A 148 -1.97 23.94 -16.31
C LEU A 148 -2.76 24.79 -15.32
N LEU A 149 -2.43 24.77 -14.03
CA LEU A 149 -3.10 25.58 -13.02
C LEU A 149 -2.94 27.09 -13.31
N GLU A 150 -1.76 27.53 -13.72
CA GLU A 150 -1.53 28.91 -14.14
C GLU A 150 -2.44 29.31 -15.32
N LYS A 151 -2.60 28.45 -16.33
CA LYS A 151 -3.47 28.66 -17.47
C LYS A 151 -4.97 28.67 -17.11
N THR A 152 -5.33 28.08 -15.99
CA THR A 152 -6.72 28.08 -15.51
C THR A 152 -7.06 29.29 -14.65
N LYS A 153 -6.14 30.20 -14.40
CA LYS A 153 -6.41 31.45 -13.67
C LYS A 153 -7.54 32.21 -14.36
N GLY A 154 -8.58 32.54 -13.59
CA GLY A 154 -9.79 33.18 -14.11
C GLY A 154 -10.96 32.22 -14.38
N PHE A 155 -10.73 30.93 -14.46
CA PHE A 155 -11.79 29.93 -14.52
C PHE A 155 -12.20 29.50 -13.10
N LYS A 156 -13.49 29.34 -12.88
CA LYS A 156 -14.02 28.78 -11.63
C LYS A 156 -14.06 27.26 -11.74
N ILE A 157 -12.99 26.60 -11.29
CA ILE A 157 -12.87 25.14 -11.33
C ILE A 157 -13.73 24.54 -10.22
N GLU A 158 -14.71 23.73 -10.61
CA GLU A 158 -15.58 23.00 -9.69
C GLU A 158 -14.93 21.68 -9.26
N LYS A 159 -14.23 21.03 -10.19
CA LYS A 159 -13.63 19.71 -9.98
C LYS A 159 -12.41 19.51 -10.88
N VAL A 160 -11.46 18.74 -10.41
CA VAL A 160 -10.34 18.25 -11.20
C VAL A 160 -10.54 16.76 -11.45
N LEU A 161 -10.45 16.33 -12.70
CA LEU A 161 -10.28 14.93 -13.08
C LEU A 161 -8.79 14.69 -13.30
N PHE A 162 -8.20 13.88 -12.44
CA PHE A 162 -6.79 13.52 -12.52
C PHE A 162 -6.64 12.07 -12.96
N CYS A 163 -6.16 11.88 -14.19
CA CYS A 163 -5.92 10.56 -14.76
C CYS A 163 -4.52 10.08 -14.35
N ILE A 164 -4.43 8.92 -13.76
CA ILE A 164 -3.18 8.26 -13.36
C ILE A 164 -3.02 6.91 -14.06
N GLY A 165 -1.83 6.34 -14.03
CA GLY A 165 -1.48 5.17 -14.85
C GLY A 165 -0.96 5.65 -16.21
N ASN A 166 -1.42 5.03 -17.30
CA ASN A 166 -0.96 5.37 -18.66
C ASN A 166 0.57 5.36 -18.75
N ASP A 167 1.20 4.22 -18.39
CA ASP A 167 2.64 4.06 -18.39
C ASP A 167 3.39 5.02 -17.46
N VAL A 168 2.91 5.12 -16.20
CA VAL A 168 3.63 5.93 -15.18
C VAL A 168 4.95 5.28 -14.79
N LEU A 169 5.02 3.95 -14.67
CA LEU A 169 6.26 3.20 -14.45
C LEU A 169 6.79 2.62 -15.76
N HIS A 170 8.09 2.62 -15.91
CA HIS A 170 8.73 2.11 -17.11
C HIS A 170 8.79 0.58 -17.16
N ILE A 171 8.74 -0.08 -16.02
CA ILE A 171 8.80 -1.55 -15.85
C ILE A 171 7.76 -2.03 -14.84
N ASP A 172 7.33 -3.29 -15.00
CA ASP A 172 6.27 -3.91 -14.20
C ASP A 172 6.78 -4.91 -13.14
N ASN A 173 8.07 -5.22 -13.14
CA ASN A 173 8.61 -6.31 -12.32
C ASN A 173 10.09 -6.14 -11.97
N VAL A 174 10.58 -7.06 -11.13
CA VAL A 174 11.97 -7.10 -10.64
C VAL A 174 13.01 -7.41 -11.70
N TYR A 175 12.58 -7.88 -12.87
CA TYR A 175 13.48 -8.28 -13.98
C TYR A 175 13.78 -7.12 -14.94
N GLY A 176 13.22 -5.94 -14.70
CA GLY A 176 13.43 -4.77 -15.56
C GLY A 176 12.70 -4.90 -16.90
N THR A 177 11.49 -5.48 -16.89
CA THR A 177 10.70 -5.66 -18.11
C THR A 177 9.32 -5.04 -18.00
N THR A 178 8.73 -4.73 -19.17
CA THR A 178 7.30 -4.38 -19.25
C THR A 178 6.42 -5.57 -18.84
N THR A 179 5.12 -5.36 -18.72
CA THR A 179 4.13 -6.41 -18.41
C THR A 179 4.25 -7.63 -19.32
N LYS A 180 4.54 -7.44 -20.60
CA LYS A 180 4.70 -8.52 -21.59
C LYS A 180 6.12 -9.09 -21.68
N GLY A 181 7.03 -8.65 -20.82
CA GLY A 181 8.39 -9.17 -20.75
C GLY A 181 9.41 -8.49 -21.66
N THR A 182 9.11 -7.34 -22.24
CA THR A 182 10.08 -6.57 -23.03
C THR A 182 11.09 -5.93 -22.09
N PRO A 183 12.41 -6.24 -22.21
CA PRO A 183 13.46 -5.62 -21.42
C PRO A 183 13.52 -4.11 -21.64
N GLN A 184 13.84 -3.36 -20.59
CA GLN A 184 13.94 -1.91 -20.62
C GLN A 184 15.23 -1.44 -19.94
N ASP A 185 15.83 -0.38 -20.48
CA ASP A 185 16.93 0.33 -19.82
C ASP A 185 16.38 1.22 -18.72
N THR A 186 16.93 1.08 -17.51
CA THR A 186 16.37 1.74 -16.33
C THR A 186 17.37 2.63 -15.60
N ASP A 187 16.85 3.77 -15.13
CA ASP A 187 17.50 4.67 -14.18
C ASP A 187 17.12 4.27 -12.76
N GLY A 188 17.95 3.45 -12.10
CA GLY A 188 17.71 2.95 -10.74
C GLY A 188 16.99 1.60 -10.69
N LYS A 189 16.35 1.31 -9.57
CA LYS A 189 15.75 0.00 -9.26
C LYS A 189 14.23 0.11 -9.18
N TRP A 190 13.53 -1.01 -9.43
CA TRP A 190 12.07 -1.10 -9.45
C TRP A 190 11.38 -0.50 -8.20
N TRP A 191 11.97 -0.66 -6.99
CA TRP A 191 11.38 -0.09 -5.76
C TRP A 191 11.57 1.43 -5.67
N GLU A 192 12.68 1.97 -6.21
CA GLU A 192 12.93 3.41 -6.29
C GLU A 192 11.92 4.05 -7.24
N HIS A 193 11.69 3.43 -8.39
CA HIS A 193 10.67 3.89 -9.35
C HIS A 193 9.29 3.97 -8.71
N TYR A 194 8.90 2.92 -7.97
CA TYR A 194 7.61 2.89 -7.28
C TYR A 194 7.48 4.00 -6.23
N GLN A 195 8.53 4.22 -5.42
CA GLN A 195 8.55 5.27 -4.40
C GLN A 195 8.50 6.67 -5.03
N ILE A 196 9.25 6.90 -6.10
CA ILE A 196 9.27 8.16 -6.84
C ILE A 196 7.89 8.44 -7.44
N ALA A 197 7.27 7.46 -8.11
CA ALA A 197 5.96 7.61 -8.71
C ALA A 197 4.87 7.87 -7.66
N LEU A 198 4.91 7.18 -6.52
CA LEU A 198 3.99 7.43 -5.41
C LEU A 198 4.14 8.84 -4.87
N ALA A 199 5.37 9.27 -4.58
CA ALA A 199 5.64 10.62 -4.08
C ALA A 199 5.20 11.70 -5.08
N LEU A 200 5.44 11.49 -6.38
CA LEU A 200 5.00 12.38 -7.45
C LEU A 200 3.47 12.50 -7.47
N TYR A 201 2.75 11.39 -7.48
CA TYR A 201 1.28 11.43 -7.51
C TYR A 201 0.67 12.01 -6.24
N VAL A 202 1.23 11.69 -5.06
CA VAL A 202 0.82 12.35 -3.80
C VAL A 202 0.96 13.86 -3.94
N LYS A 203 2.11 14.33 -4.42
CA LYS A 203 2.37 15.76 -4.61
C LYS A 203 1.42 16.41 -5.62
N CYS A 204 1.16 15.74 -6.74
CA CYS A 204 0.20 16.23 -7.72
C CYS A 204 -1.21 16.37 -7.14
N VAL A 205 -1.71 15.34 -6.44
CA VAL A 205 -3.03 15.41 -5.80
C VAL A 205 -3.08 16.52 -4.76
N GLU A 206 -2.05 16.67 -3.91
CA GLU A 206 -1.96 17.75 -2.92
C GLU A 206 -2.02 19.14 -3.57
N ILE A 207 -1.32 19.36 -4.68
CA ILE A 207 -1.37 20.61 -5.45
C ILE A 207 -2.76 20.82 -6.04
N LEU A 208 -3.32 19.83 -6.71
CA LEU A 208 -4.61 19.93 -7.41
C LEU A 208 -5.77 20.18 -6.44
N ARG A 209 -5.79 19.52 -5.29
CA ARG A 209 -6.84 19.73 -4.29
C ARG A 209 -6.83 21.12 -3.64
N THR A 210 -5.76 21.90 -3.77
CA THR A 210 -5.78 23.31 -3.34
C THR A 210 -6.74 24.15 -4.20
N VAL A 211 -7.02 23.73 -5.42
CA VAL A 211 -7.88 24.44 -6.38
C VAL A 211 -9.31 23.92 -6.33
N ALA A 212 -9.53 22.61 -6.43
CA ALA A 212 -10.85 21.99 -6.40
C ALA A 212 -10.78 20.54 -5.88
N PRO A 213 -11.92 19.91 -5.52
CA PRO A 213 -11.97 18.48 -5.25
C PRO A 213 -11.41 17.68 -6.43
N VAL A 214 -10.72 16.56 -6.14
CA VAL A 214 -10.04 15.76 -7.16
C VAL A 214 -10.69 14.40 -7.29
N ASP A 215 -11.12 14.05 -8.50
CA ASP A 215 -11.51 12.70 -8.85
C ASP A 215 -10.33 12.05 -9.58
N VAL A 216 -9.74 11.04 -8.97
CA VAL A 216 -8.60 10.29 -9.51
C VAL A 216 -9.10 9.06 -10.23
N VAL A 217 -8.72 8.90 -11.50
CA VAL A 217 -9.08 7.74 -12.31
C VAL A 217 -7.82 7.03 -12.79
N HIS A 218 -7.69 5.75 -12.44
CA HIS A 218 -6.58 4.92 -12.88
C HIS A 218 -6.88 4.30 -14.24
N CYS A 219 -6.03 4.56 -15.23
CA CYS A 219 -6.03 3.91 -16.53
C CYS A 219 -4.97 2.81 -16.55
N MET A 220 -5.38 1.61 -16.95
CA MET A 220 -4.46 0.48 -17.09
C MET A 220 -3.51 0.72 -18.26
N SER A 221 -2.31 0.17 -18.21
CA SER A 221 -1.25 0.42 -19.19
C SER A 221 -0.47 -0.85 -19.54
N ASN A 222 0.42 -0.79 -20.53
CA ASN A 222 1.16 -1.96 -20.99
C ASN A 222 2.57 -2.08 -20.40
N HIS A 223 3.13 -0.99 -19.89
CA HIS A 223 4.43 -1.03 -19.22
C HIS A 223 4.33 -1.51 -17.77
N ASP A 224 3.29 -1.11 -17.05
CA ASP A 224 3.16 -1.26 -15.61
C ASP A 224 1.74 -1.72 -15.18
N TYR A 225 1.16 -2.67 -15.93
CA TYR A 225 -0.21 -3.15 -15.71
C TYR A 225 -0.46 -3.57 -14.26
N GLN A 226 0.44 -4.35 -13.66
CA GLN A 226 0.32 -4.83 -12.29
C GLN A 226 0.82 -3.79 -11.28
N SER A 227 2.01 -3.27 -11.47
CA SER A 227 2.62 -2.31 -10.55
C SER A 227 1.87 -0.98 -10.53
N GLY A 228 1.35 -0.51 -11.66
CA GLY A 228 0.49 0.66 -11.77
C GLY A 228 -0.83 0.49 -11.02
N PHE A 229 -1.45 -0.71 -11.08
CA PHE A 229 -2.63 -1.02 -10.29
C PHE A 229 -2.34 -0.93 -8.77
N HIS A 230 -1.23 -1.53 -8.31
CA HIS A 230 -0.84 -1.45 -6.92
C HIS A 230 -0.54 -0.01 -6.48
N LEU A 231 0.11 0.77 -7.33
CA LEU A 231 0.39 2.19 -7.10
C LEU A 231 -0.91 3.00 -6.91
N ALA A 232 -1.89 2.79 -7.78
CA ALA A 232 -3.20 3.45 -7.69
C ALA A 232 -3.93 3.11 -6.38
N HIS A 233 -3.90 1.85 -5.95
CA HIS A 233 -4.47 1.42 -4.66
C HIS A 233 -3.71 1.98 -3.46
N THR A 234 -2.37 2.09 -3.54
CA THR A 234 -1.56 2.72 -2.50
C THR A 234 -1.89 4.21 -2.38
N LEU A 235 -2.02 4.90 -3.52
CA LEU A 235 -2.42 6.31 -3.55
C LEU A 235 -3.82 6.52 -2.96
N LYS A 236 -4.80 5.66 -3.32
CA LYS A 236 -6.13 5.66 -2.71
C LYS A 236 -6.06 5.49 -1.19
N SER A 237 -5.23 4.58 -0.71
CA SER A 237 -5.04 4.34 0.73
C SER A 237 -4.39 5.53 1.43
N TRP A 238 -3.50 6.25 0.75
CA TRP A 238 -2.89 7.47 1.26
C TRP A 238 -3.93 8.56 1.54
N PHE A 239 -4.87 8.77 0.61
CA PHE A 239 -5.89 9.81 0.69
C PHE A 239 -7.23 9.34 1.28
N ARG A 240 -7.28 8.18 1.97
CA ARG A 240 -8.53 7.62 2.53
C ARG A 240 -9.29 8.55 3.49
N ASN A 241 -8.58 9.50 4.12
CA ASN A 241 -9.16 10.48 5.04
C ASN A 241 -9.36 11.87 4.40
N ALA A 242 -9.21 11.99 3.08
CA ALA A 242 -9.43 13.22 2.34
C ALA A 242 -10.82 13.19 1.70
N ASP A 243 -11.79 13.88 2.29
CA ASP A 243 -13.20 13.90 1.82
C ASP A 243 -13.35 14.52 0.42
N ASP A 244 -12.35 15.27 -0.02
CA ASP A 244 -12.32 15.97 -1.32
C ASP A 244 -11.49 15.24 -2.39
N VAL A 245 -11.10 13.98 -2.15
CA VAL A 245 -10.40 13.14 -3.12
C VAL A 245 -11.12 11.81 -3.31
N MET A 246 -11.64 11.59 -4.51
CA MET A 246 -12.34 10.35 -4.87
C MET A 246 -11.50 9.52 -5.84
N PHE A 247 -11.67 8.17 -5.79
CA PHE A 247 -10.87 7.27 -6.61
C PHE A 247 -11.70 6.25 -7.38
N ASP A 248 -11.50 6.17 -8.68
CA ASP A 248 -11.85 5.00 -9.50
C ASP A 248 -10.58 4.21 -9.84
N VAL A 249 -10.33 3.17 -9.07
CA VAL A 249 -9.24 2.22 -9.28
C VAL A 249 -9.75 0.84 -9.73
N SER A 250 -10.93 0.79 -10.36
CA SER A 250 -11.48 -0.44 -10.93
C SER A 250 -10.57 -0.98 -12.04
N VAL A 251 -10.63 -2.29 -12.29
CA VAL A 251 -9.82 -2.98 -13.32
C VAL A 251 -10.37 -2.82 -14.74
N ALA A 252 -11.42 -2.01 -14.93
CA ALA A 252 -11.96 -1.78 -16.25
C ALA A 252 -10.93 -1.09 -17.14
N TYR A 253 -10.65 -1.66 -18.32
CA TYR A 253 -9.68 -1.14 -19.27
C TYR A 253 -10.11 0.21 -19.83
N ARG A 254 -11.41 0.35 -20.16
CA ARG A 254 -12.02 1.60 -20.57
C ARG A 254 -12.79 2.22 -19.43
N LYS A 255 -12.58 3.49 -19.19
CA LYS A 255 -13.27 4.26 -18.16
C LYS A 255 -14.10 5.36 -18.80
N TYR A 256 -15.20 5.69 -18.16
CA TYR A 256 -16.08 6.76 -18.59
C TYR A 256 -16.38 7.68 -17.41
N TYR A 257 -16.05 8.94 -17.58
CA TYR A 257 -16.28 9.97 -16.56
C TYR A 257 -17.33 10.95 -17.07
N LYS A 258 -18.42 11.12 -16.32
CA LYS A 258 -19.49 12.03 -16.66
C LYS A 258 -19.39 13.34 -15.88
N TYR A 259 -19.36 14.47 -16.58
CA TYR A 259 -19.42 15.79 -15.98
C TYR A 259 -20.45 16.67 -16.70
N GLY A 260 -21.53 17.04 -15.98
CA GLY A 260 -22.68 17.72 -16.57
C GLY A 260 -23.28 16.94 -17.75
N GLN A 261 -23.23 17.51 -18.93
CA GLN A 261 -23.68 16.88 -20.18
C GLN A 261 -22.55 16.19 -20.95
N ASN A 262 -21.30 16.30 -20.48
CA ASN A 262 -20.15 15.75 -21.15
C ASN A 262 -19.86 14.32 -20.65
N LEU A 263 -19.47 13.45 -21.58
CA LEU A 263 -18.94 12.12 -21.30
C LEU A 263 -17.49 12.06 -21.79
N ILE A 264 -16.56 11.76 -20.88
CA ILE A 264 -15.14 11.64 -21.16
C ILE A 264 -14.79 10.17 -21.14
N GLY A 265 -14.29 9.64 -22.25
CA GLY A 265 -13.73 8.29 -22.34
C GLY A 265 -12.24 8.32 -22.05
N LEU A 266 -11.77 7.37 -21.26
CA LEU A 266 -10.37 7.21 -20.86
C LEU A 266 -9.95 5.78 -21.18
N GLU A 267 -8.91 5.62 -21.97
CA GLU A 267 -8.26 4.34 -22.27
C GLU A 267 -6.78 4.57 -22.60
N HIS A 268 -5.98 3.49 -22.53
CA HIS A 268 -4.57 3.48 -22.92
C HIS A 268 -4.40 2.78 -24.27
#